data_2194ee4bbc4dac10a1ad4b817c0ba672
#
_entry.id   2194ee4bbc4dac10a1ad4b817c0ba672
#
_cell.length_a   1.000
_cell.length_b   1.000
_cell.length_c   1.000
_cell.angle_alpha   90.00
_cell.angle_beta   90.00
_cell.angle_gamma   90.00
#
_symmetry.space_group_name_H-M   'P 1'
#
loop_
_entity.id
_entity.type
_entity.pdbx_description
1 polymer ?
#
loop_
_entity_poly.entity_id
_entity_poly.type
_entity_poly.pdbx_seq_one_letter_code
_entity_poly.pdbx_strand_id
1 'polypeptide(L)'
;MSATRTLMLAACLGLAAAVQAQAPADTTKHPLKPGWWRIPGTQSRMTIGGYVKADLIHDLKPIGSPNFFDVSKIPTDGSTGQSTRLQAMETRLFLDVRRDSRFGEMKAYVEGDFYGSGNTFRLRHAYVAIGERWLIGQSWSTFMDEGIIPATLDFEKPAAYAFVRHAQVRYTQPLGEKLAMSLALEDPSANILTPGPGKVSTPVPDLVGRVKWKGTRCHVQLSGFLGGALFVPDSGSDQRVIASGVNLSGALKVGKRDQLTGQVIYGPGIARYRFGHYAAPDVNGDIKPITGIGATVGYQHYWAPAWSSFAVYNYGIDQPEDGEPSTD
;
A
#
# COMPACT_ATOMS: atom_id res chain seq x y z
N MET A 1 15.85 10.92 28.98
CA MET A 1 15.89 11.19 27.52
C MET A 1 17.05 10.38 26.98
N SER A 2 16.73 9.31 26.28
CA SER A 2 17.68 8.22 25.95
C SER A 2 18.54 8.57 24.73
N ALA A 3 19.79 8.13 24.76
CA ALA A 3 20.79 8.26 23.69
C ALA A 3 20.31 7.79 22.30
N THR A 4 19.29 6.92 22.26
CA THR A 4 18.69 6.39 21.03
C THR A 4 17.94 7.44 20.20
N ARG A 5 17.34 8.47 20.84
CA ARG A 5 16.68 9.58 20.12
C ARG A 5 17.67 10.51 19.44
N THR A 6 18.84 10.68 20.03
CA THR A 6 19.90 11.54 19.46
C THR A 6 20.54 10.90 18.23
N LEU A 7 20.65 9.56 18.19
CA LEU A 7 21.22 8.87 17.03
C LEU A 7 20.30 8.92 15.80
N MET A 8 18.98 8.82 15.96
CA MET A 8 18.03 8.93 14.85
C MET A 8 17.98 10.36 14.26
N LEU A 9 18.04 11.38 15.11
CA LEU A 9 18.06 12.77 14.64
C LEU A 9 19.37 13.09 13.89
N ALA A 10 20.50 12.54 14.32
CA ALA A 10 21.79 12.71 13.66
C ALA A 10 21.84 12.02 12.29
N ALA A 11 21.19 10.86 12.12
CA ALA A 11 21.09 10.17 10.84
C ALA A 11 20.24 10.93 9.82
N CYS A 12 19.14 11.58 10.25
CA CYS A 12 18.31 12.41 9.37
C CYS A 12 19.02 13.71 8.96
N LEU A 13 19.77 14.35 9.86
CA LEU A 13 20.53 15.58 9.57
C LEU A 13 21.76 15.32 8.71
N GLY A 14 22.41 14.16 8.84
CA GLY A 14 23.55 13.77 8.01
C GLY A 14 23.19 13.53 6.55
N LEU A 15 21.98 13.08 6.25
CA LEU A 15 21.49 12.90 4.87
C LEU A 15 21.15 14.26 4.19
N ALA A 16 20.73 15.26 4.96
CA ALA A 16 20.43 16.59 4.42
C ALA A 16 21.69 17.38 4.04
N ALA A 17 22.81 17.18 4.73
CA ALA A 17 24.08 17.88 4.46
C ALA A 17 24.83 17.36 3.22
N ALA A 18 24.57 16.13 2.77
CA ALA A 18 25.24 15.53 1.61
C ALA A 18 24.72 16.02 0.25
N VAL A 19 23.70 16.87 0.21
CA VAL A 19 23.05 17.33 -1.04
C VAL A 19 23.74 18.58 -1.65
N GLN A 20 24.68 19.24 -0.96
CA GLN A 20 25.12 20.59 -1.31
C GLN A 20 26.35 20.73 -2.22
N ALA A 21 27.01 19.70 -2.65
CA ALA A 21 28.22 19.89 -3.48
C ALA A 21 28.31 18.92 -4.65
N GLN A 22 27.65 19.23 -5.75
CA GLN A 22 27.94 18.58 -7.03
C GLN A 22 28.16 19.60 -8.14
N ALA A 23 29.28 19.43 -8.86
CA ALA A 23 29.57 20.12 -10.11
C ALA A 23 28.43 19.96 -11.14
N PRO A 24 28.23 20.90 -12.05
CA PRO A 24 27.15 20.83 -13.02
C PRO A 24 27.29 19.58 -13.89
N ALA A 25 26.35 18.65 -13.77
CA ALA A 25 26.26 17.52 -14.68
C ALA A 25 25.81 18.02 -16.08
N ASP A 26 26.35 17.40 -17.09
CA ASP A 26 26.04 17.69 -18.49
C ASP A 26 24.52 17.56 -18.75
N THR A 27 23.86 18.68 -18.98
CA THR A 27 22.40 18.77 -19.17
C THR A 27 21.93 18.21 -20.50
N THR A 28 22.85 17.78 -21.39
CA THR A 28 22.53 17.23 -22.71
C THR A 28 22.16 15.77 -22.70
N LYS A 29 22.45 15.03 -21.60
CA LYS A 29 22.29 13.57 -21.51
C LYS A 29 20.84 13.07 -21.55
N HIS A 30 19.86 13.92 -21.25
CA HIS A 30 18.43 13.53 -21.31
C HIS A 30 17.59 14.59 -22.00
N PRO A 31 17.26 14.41 -23.31
CA PRO A 31 16.29 15.26 -23.96
C PRO A 31 14.97 15.24 -23.20
N LEU A 32 14.35 16.41 -23.03
CA LEU A 32 13.06 16.52 -22.35
C LEU A 32 12.00 15.79 -23.16
N LYS A 33 11.26 14.90 -22.51
CA LYS A 33 10.04 14.29 -23.07
C LYS A 33 8.92 15.34 -23.09
N PRO A 34 7.91 15.23 -23.98
CA PRO A 34 6.73 16.07 -23.92
C PRO A 34 6.10 16.11 -22.52
N GLY A 35 5.71 17.29 -22.04
CA GLY A 35 5.15 17.48 -20.69
C GLY A 35 6.17 17.58 -19.56
N TRP A 36 7.47 17.55 -19.88
CA TRP A 36 8.54 17.81 -18.92
C TRP A 36 9.17 19.17 -19.14
N TRP A 37 9.55 19.84 -18.06
CA TRP A 37 10.31 21.08 -18.10
C TRP A 37 11.47 21.09 -17.12
N ARG A 38 12.49 21.89 -17.41
CA ARG A 38 13.62 22.10 -16.53
C ARG A 38 13.26 23.11 -15.45
N ILE A 39 13.67 22.85 -14.22
CA ILE A 39 13.53 23.81 -13.12
C ILE A 39 14.66 24.83 -13.29
N PRO A 40 14.37 26.16 -13.53
CA PRO A 40 15.38 27.19 -13.71
C PRO A 40 16.41 27.21 -12.58
N GLY A 41 17.68 27.42 -12.93
CA GLY A 41 18.79 27.46 -11.96
C GLY A 41 19.18 26.10 -11.37
N THR A 42 18.58 25.00 -11.84
CA THR A 42 18.89 23.64 -11.37
C THR A 42 19.13 22.67 -12.52
N GLN A 43 19.65 21.49 -12.19
CA GLN A 43 19.78 20.37 -13.14
C GLN A 43 18.56 19.42 -13.11
N SER A 44 17.52 19.80 -12.39
CA SER A 44 16.33 19.00 -12.21
C SER A 44 15.34 19.24 -13.35
N ARG A 45 14.62 18.19 -13.68
CA ARG A 45 13.46 18.21 -14.58
C ARG A 45 12.21 17.80 -13.81
N MET A 46 11.07 18.35 -14.17
CA MET A 46 9.80 18.08 -13.50
C MET A 46 8.67 17.90 -14.47
N THR A 47 7.65 17.18 -14.05
CA THR A 47 6.35 17.14 -14.70
C THR A 47 5.25 17.12 -13.63
N ILE A 48 4.14 17.75 -13.96
CA ILE A 48 2.88 17.68 -13.23
C ILE A 48 1.90 16.90 -14.09
N GLY A 49 1.13 16.02 -13.51
CA GLY A 49 0.15 15.23 -14.22
C GLY A 49 -0.94 14.72 -13.29
N GLY A 50 -1.78 13.86 -13.84
CA GLY A 50 -2.92 13.31 -13.14
C GLY A 50 -4.08 13.07 -14.09
N TYR A 51 -5.27 12.96 -13.53
CA TYR A 51 -6.53 12.84 -14.27
C TYR A 51 -7.68 13.40 -13.44
N VAL A 52 -8.73 13.81 -14.12
CA VAL A 52 -10.03 14.09 -13.52
C VAL A 52 -10.91 12.86 -13.73
N LYS A 53 -11.51 12.35 -12.65
CA LYS A 53 -12.48 11.24 -12.72
C LYS A 53 -13.79 11.66 -12.08
N ALA A 54 -14.89 11.45 -12.79
CA ALA A 54 -16.24 11.58 -12.25
C ALA A 54 -16.91 10.21 -12.21
N ASP A 55 -17.48 9.86 -11.07
CA ASP A 55 -18.17 8.60 -10.84
C ASP A 55 -19.66 8.88 -10.58
N LEU A 56 -20.55 8.22 -11.34
CA LEU A 56 -21.97 8.10 -11.04
C LEU A 56 -22.19 6.75 -10.38
N ILE A 57 -22.68 6.77 -9.14
CA ILE A 57 -22.91 5.57 -8.33
C ILE A 57 -24.40 5.52 -7.99
N HIS A 58 -25.03 4.39 -8.24
CA HIS A 58 -26.42 4.14 -7.89
C HIS A 58 -26.53 2.86 -7.06
N ASP A 59 -26.97 3.00 -5.82
CA ASP A 59 -27.17 1.92 -4.90
C ASP A 59 -28.66 1.58 -4.86
N LEU A 60 -29.03 0.34 -5.18
CA LEU A 60 -30.42 -0.15 -5.16
C LEU A 60 -30.94 -0.40 -3.73
N LYS A 61 -30.03 -0.52 -2.77
CA LYS A 61 -30.32 -0.70 -1.33
C LYS A 61 -29.34 0.14 -0.50
N PRO A 62 -29.69 0.48 0.75
CA PRO A 62 -28.78 1.22 1.60
C PRO A 62 -27.49 0.45 1.85
N ILE A 63 -26.34 1.12 1.76
CA ILE A 63 -25.03 0.53 2.04
C ILE A 63 -24.37 1.14 3.29
N GLY A 64 -24.97 2.17 3.90
CA GLY A 64 -24.50 2.82 5.14
C GLY A 64 -23.18 3.60 5.02
N SER A 65 -22.32 3.25 4.08
CA SER A 65 -21.04 3.91 3.83
C SER A 65 -20.90 4.27 2.35
N PRO A 66 -21.24 5.50 1.95
CA PRO A 66 -21.36 5.85 0.53
C PRO A 66 -20.03 5.92 -0.22
N ASN A 67 -18.91 6.16 0.47
CA ASN A 67 -17.61 6.38 -0.18
C ASN A 67 -16.65 5.19 -0.02
N PHE A 68 -16.97 4.25 0.87
CA PHE A 68 -16.19 3.04 1.13
C PHE A 68 -17.15 1.88 1.32
N PHE A 69 -16.92 0.78 0.63
CA PHE A 69 -17.73 -0.42 0.77
C PHE A 69 -17.38 -1.15 2.07
N ASP A 70 -18.13 -0.82 3.12
CA ASP A 70 -17.97 -1.39 4.46
C ASP A 70 -19.16 -2.30 4.74
N VAL A 71 -18.95 -3.60 4.67
CA VAL A 71 -20.01 -4.62 4.85
C VAL A 71 -20.65 -4.55 6.24
N SER A 72 -19.89 -4.11 7.27
CA SER A 72 -20.41 -3.97 8.63
C SER A 72 -21.46 -2.87 8.78
N LYS A 73 -21.54 -1.96 7.81
CA LYS A 73 -22.50 -0.85 7.77
C LYS A 73 -23.70 -1.10 6.87
N ILE A 74 -23.77 -2.27 6.23
CA ILE A 74 -24.95 -2.65 5.45
C ILE A 74 -26.09 -2.92 6.44
N PRO A 75 -27.24 -2.21 6.34
CA PRO A 75 -28.35 -2.43 7.25
C PRO A 75 -28.90 -3.85 7.13
N THR A 76 -29.09 -4.53 8.26
CA THR A 76 -29.69 -5.87 8.36
C THR A 76 -31.10 -5.82 8.91
N ASP A 77 -31.62 -4.62 9.20
CA ASP A 77 -32.95 -4.37 9.77
C ASP A 77 -34.11 -4.40 8.73
N GLY A 78 -33.79 -4.74 7.47
CA GLY A 78 -34.77 -4.72 6.37
C GLY A 78 -35.06 -3.32 5.83
N SER A 79 -34.29 -2.30 6.21
CA SER A 79 -34.46 -0.94 5.70
C SER A 79 -34.37 -0.90 4.17
N THR A 80 -35.19 -0.05 3.56
CA THR A 80 -35.26 0.13 2.12
C THR A 80 -34.84 1.55 1.76
N GLY A 81 -34.27 1.71 0.60
CA GLY A 81 -33.87 3.00 0.06
C GLY A 81 -32.92 2.86 -1.09
N GLN A 82 -32.96 3.80 -1.98
CA GLN A 82 -32.02 3.91 -3.09
C GLN A 82 -31.26 5.21 -2.96
N SER A 83 -30.03 5.22 -3.38
CA SER A 83 -29.23 6.44 -3.44
C SER A 83 -28.51 6.58 -4.76
N THR A 84 -28.46 7.80 -5.25
CA THR A 84 -27.65 8.15 -6.44
C THR A 84 -26.76 9.29 -6.07
N ARG A 85 -25.48 9.19 -6.40
CA ARG A 85 -24.50 10.25 -6.19
C ARG A 85 -23.57 10.40 -7.36
N LEU A 86 -23.13 11.60 -7.55
CA LEU A 86 -22.08 11.98 -8.49
C LEU A 86 -20.90 12.52 -7.66
N GLN A 87 -19.72 12.01 -7.91
CA GLN A 87 -18.51 12.43 -7.20
C GLN A 87 -17.29 12.49 -8.12
N ALA A 88 -16.27 13.22 -7.71
CA ALA A 88 -14.99 13.32 -8.41
C ALA A 88 -13.78 13.09 -7.51
N MET A 89 -13.96 12.32 -6.41
CA MET A 89 -12.96 12.17 -5.34
C MET A 89 -11.74 11.38 -5.79
N GLU A 90 -11.84 10.51 -6.81
CA GLU A 90 -10.69 9.77 -7.36
C GLU A 90 -9.83 10.61 -8.32
N THR A 91 -10.20 11.86 -8.57
CA THR A 91 -9.33 12.79 -9.29
C THR A 91 -7.95 12.81 -8.64
N ARG A 92 -6.89 12.62 -9.43
CA ARG A 92 -5.51 12.54 -8.95
C ARG A 92 -4.65 13.63 -9.53
N LEU A 93 -3.74 14.11 -8.70
CA LEU A 93 -2.67 15.02 -9.10
C LEU A 93 -1.34 14.43 -8.62
N PHE A 94 -0.31 14.55 -9.46
CA PHE A 94 1.04 14.19 -9.06
C PHE A 94 2.08 15.20 -9.55
N LEU A 95 3.18 15.25 -8.81
CA LEU A 95 4.42 15.93 -9.15
C LEU A 95 5.54 14.88 -9.21
N ASP A 96 6.26 14.82 -10.33
CA ASP A 96 7.45 13.99 -10.52
C ASP A 96 8.65 14.92 -10.82
N VAL A 97 9.64 14.94 -9.93
CA VAL A 97 10.88 15.70 -10.08
C VAL A 97 12.04 14.73 -10.17
N ARG A 98 12.89 14.90 -11.17
CA ARG A 98 14.05 14.03 -11.39
C ARG A 98 15.32 14.81 -11.59
N ARG A 99 16.41 14.21 -11.15
CA ARG A 99 17.77 14.71 -11.31
C ARG A 99 18.74 13.55 -11.44
N ASP A 100 19.71 13.70 -12.32
CA ASP A 100 20.81 12.73 -12.40
C ASP A 100 21.80 12.95 -11.27
N SER A 101 22.31 11.85 -10.70
CA SER A 101 23.31 11.86 -9.65
C SER A 101 24.35 10.77 -9.91
N ARG A 102 25.44 10.79 -9.13
CA ARG A 102 26.46 9.72 -9.16
C ARG A 102 25.93 8.34 -8.76
N PHE A 103 24.80 8.29 -8.09
CA PHE A 103 24.13 7.04 -7.65
C PHE A 103 23.02 6.58 -8.59
N GLY A 104 22.89 7.22 -9.76
CA GLY A 104 21.83 7.04 -10.73
C GLY A 104 20.80 8.18 -10.68
N GLU A 105 19.70 8.03 -11.40
CA GLU A 105 18.60 9.01 -11.39
C GLU A 105 17.98 9.09 -9.99
N MET A 106 17.88 10.28 -9.45
CA MET A 106 17.07 10.57 -8.26
C MET A 106 15.69 11.03 -8.71
N LYS A 107 14.65 10.46 -8.11
CA LYS A 107 13.25 10.81 -8.35
C LYS A 107 12.60 11.21 -7.03
N ALA A 108 11.98 12.39 -6.97
CA ALA A 108 11.04 12.77 -5.93
C ALA A 108 9.63 12.74 -6.53
N TYR A 109 8.72 12.02 -5.89
CA TYR A 109 7.36 11.82 -6.37
C TYR A 109 6.35 12.10 -5.28
N VAL A 110 5.34 12.91 -5.60
CA VAL A 110 4.21 13.17 -4.70
C VAL A 110 2.93 12.98 -5.50
N GLU A 111 1.98 12.23 -4.96
CA GLU A 111 0.65 12.00 -5.55
C GLU A 111 -0.41 12.05 -4.46
N GLY A 112 -1.58 12.61 -4.79
CA GLY A 112 -2.74 12.57 -3.93
C GLY A 112 -4.05 12.53 -4.71
N ASP A 113 -5.12 12.22 -3.98
CA ASP A 113 -6.52 12.24 -4.41
C ASP A 113 -7.37 13.04 -3.42
N PHE A 114 -8.70 13.07 -3.60
CA PHE A 114 -9.63 13.82 -2.76
C PHE A 114 -10.48 12.93 -1.85
N TYR A 115 -10.01 11.72 -1.51
CA TYR A 115 -10.65 10.83 -0.54
C TYR A 115 -10.27 11.12 0.92
N GLY A 116 -9.71 12.27 1.22
CA GLY A 116 -9.53 12.72 2.59
C GLY A 116 -10.87 13.05 3.28
N SER A 117 -10.89 13.11 4.60
CA SER A 117 -12.10 13.44 5.36
C SER A 117 -12.68 14.80 4.89
N GLY A 118 -13.98 14.83 4.58
CA GLY A 118 -14.62 16.03 4.03
C GLY A 118 -14.16 16.40 2.61
N ASN A 119 -13.77 15.42 1.79
CA ASN A 119 -13.27 15.58 0.42
C ASN A 119 -11.97 16.41 0.34
N THR A 120 -11.16 16.36 1.40
CA THR A 120 -9.85 17.03 1.40
C THR A 120 -8.82 16.23 0.60
N PHE A 121 -7.75 16.91 0.18
CA PHE A 121 -6.64 16.26 -0.50
C PHE A 121 -5.97 15.24 0.42
N ARG A 122 -5.85 13.99 -0.05
CA ARG A 122 -5.25 12.87 0.69
C ARG A 122 -3.93 12.46 0.03
N LEU A 123 -2.87 12.42 0.82
CA LEU A 123 -1.57 11.94 0.37
C LEU A 123 -1.65 10.44 0.05
N ARG A 124 -1.25 10.07 -1.16
CA ARG A 124 -1.13 8.68 -1.61
C ARG A 124 0.31 8.23 -1.62
N HIS A 125 1.14 8.93 -2.36
CA HIS A 125 2.56 8.68 -2.49
C HIS A 125 3.36 9.94 -2.18
N ALA A 126 4.43 9.80 -1.41
CA ALA A 126 5.44 10.84 -1.20
C ALA A 126 6.77 10.14 -0.92
N TYR A 127 7.63 10.02 -1.91
CA TYR A 127 8.88 9.30 -1.76
C TYR A 127 10.00 9.87 -2.61
N VAL A 128 11.22 9.57 -2.20
CA VAL A 128 12.43 9.72 -3.00
C VAL A 128 12.92 8.33 -3.39
N ALA A 129 13.21 8.13 -4.69
CA ALA A 129 13.94 6.97 -5.17
C ALA A 129 15.34 7.40 -5.60
N ILE A 130 16.35 6.56 -5.34
CA ILE A 130 17.76 6.81 -5.71
C ILE A 130 18.24 5.61 -6.52
N GLY A 131 18.46 5.85 -7.81
CA GLY A 131 18.67 4.78 -8.77
C GLY A 131 17.49 3.79 -8.78
N GLU A 132 17.78 2.53 -9.01
CA GLU A 132 16.79 1.44 -8.97
C GLU A 132 16.74 0.73 -7.60
N ARG A 133 17.57 1.17 -6.64
CA ARG A 133 17.81 0.41 -5.42
C ARG A 133 17.08 0.95 -4.20
N TRP A 134 17.04 2.24 -4.00
CA TRP A 134 16.51 2.84 -2.78
C TRP A 134 15.17 3.53 -3.03
N LEU A 135 14.22 3.31 -2.12
CA LEU A 135 12.99 4.07 -2.00
C LEU A 135 12.83 4.48 -0.52
N ILE A 136 12.64 5.78 -0.29
CA ILE A 136 12.49 6.36 1.05
C ILE A 136 11.27 7.27 1.04
N GLY A 137 10.30 7.00 1.90
CA GLY A 137 9.03 7.72 2.00
C GLY A 137 7.82 6.82 1.81
N GLN A 138 6.65 7.40 1.61
CA GLN A 138 5.38 6.66 1.50
C GLN A 138 5.12 6.18 0.08
N SER A 139 4.94 4.87 -0.06
CA SER A 139 4.56 4.21 -1.31
C SER A 139 3.83 2.90 -1.01
N TRP A 140 3.46 2.16 -2.07
CA TRP A 140 2.95 0.80 -1.89
C TRP A 140 3.89 -0.04 -1.04
N SER A 141 3.33 -0.76 -0.08
CA SER A 141 4.07 -1.68 0.76
C SER A 141 4.87 -2.68 -0.08
N THR A 142 6.02 -3.08 0.43
CA THR A 142 6.84 -4.14 -0.17
C THR A 142 6.14 -5.50 -0.13
N PHE A 143 5.21 -5.71 0.79
CA PHE A 143 4.37 -6.91 0.89
C PHE A 143 3.38 -7.03 -0.29
N MET A 144 2.92 -5.91 -0.83
CA MET A 144 1.95 -5.83 -1.91
C MET A 144 2.58 -6.06 -3.29
N ASP A 145 1.83 -6.64 -4.22
CA ASP A 145 2.18 -6.70 -5.63
C ASP A 145 1.32 -5.72 -6.44
N GLU A 146 1.88 -4.57 -6.77
CA GLU A 146 1.20 -3.56 -7.59
C GLU A 146 0.92 -3.99 -9.04
N GLY A 147 1.61 -5.05 -9.53
CA GLY A 147 1.44 -5.57 -10.89
C GLY A 147 0.16 -6.39 -11.10
N ILE A 148 -0.61 -6.65 -10.03
CA ILE A 148 -1.87 -7.40 -10.10
C ILE A 148 -3.08 -6.59 -9.66
N ILE A 149 -2.93 -5.26 -9.51
CA ILE A 149 -4.05 -4.38 -9.12
C ILE A 149 -5.19 -4.53 -10.14
N PRO A 150 -6.40 -4.93 -9.70
CA PRO A 150 -7.53 -5.10 -10.63
C PRO A 150 -7.93 -3.77 -11.27
N ALA A 151 -8.27 -3.82 -12.56
CA ALA A 151 -8.77 -2.66 -13.32
C ALA A 151 -10.28 -2.43 -13.09
N THR A 152 -10.72 -2.39 -11.84
CA THR A 152 -12.10 -2.10 -11.45
C THR A 152 -12.43 -0.61 -11.60
N LEU A 153 -13.70 -0.27 -11.83
CA LEU A 153 -14.15 1.13 -11.90
C LEU A 153 -14.06 1.79 -10.53
N ASP A 154 -14.36 1.06 -9.46
CA ASP A 154 -14.19 1.53 -8.11
C ASP A 154 -12.71 1.61 -7.72
N PHE A 155 -12.35 2.63 -6.93
CA PHE A 155 -10.98 2.79 -6.42
C PHE A 155 -10.64 1.75 -5.34
N GLU A 156 -11.65 1.23 -4.65
CA GLU A 156 -11.49 0.15 -3.69
C GLU A 156 -11.15 -1.16 -4.38
N LYS A 157 -10.42 -1.98 -3.69
CA LYS A 157 -10.01 -3.29 -4.17
C LYS A 157 -10.74 -4.37 -3.39
N PRO A 158 -10.81 -5.60 -3.92
CA PRO A 158 -11.42 -6.71 -3.19
C PRO A 158 -10.85 -6.83 -1.76
N ALA A 159 -11.69 -7.10 -0.77
CA ALA A 159 -11.32 -7.10 0.66
C ALA A 159 -10.20 -8.08 1.01
N ALA A 160 -10.06 -9.19 0.27
CA ALA A 160 -8.98 -10.16 0.46
C ALA A 160 -7.64 -9.72 -0.16
N TYR A 161 -7.60 -8.57 -0.84
CA TYR A 161 -6.41 -8.07 -1.51
C TYR A 161 -5.51 -7.27 -0.57
N ALA A 162 -4.19 -7.54 -0.57
CA ALA A 162 -3.23 -6.70 0.15
C ALA A 162 -3.10 -5.35 -0.57
N PHE A 163 -3.57 -4.27 0.06
CA PHE A 163 -3.72 -2.96 -0.59
C PHE A 163 -3.44 -1.80 0.37
N VAL A 164 -2.17 -1.59 0.70
CA VAL A 164 -1.76 -0.54 1.63
C VAL A 164 -0.55 0.23 1.14
N ARG A 165 -0.43 1.46 1.59
CA ARG A 165 0.74 2.31 1.43
C ARG A 165 1.31 2.64 2.81
N HIS A 166 2.60 2.37 2.97
CA HIS A 166 3.33 2.68 4.20
C HIS A 166 4.49 3.62 3.92
N ALA A 167 4.82 4.46 4.88
CA ALA A 167 6.11 5.12 4.94
C ALA A 167 7.17 4.02 5.14
N GLN A 168 8.25 4.05 4.37
CA GLN A 168 9.21 2.96 4.34
C GLN A 168 10.60 3.43 3.93
N VAL A 169 11.58 2.65 4.33
CA VAL A 169 12.92 2.63 3.73
C VAL A 169 13.10 1.25 3.11
N ARG A 170 13.15 1.20 1.78
CA ARG A 170 13.26 -0.04 1.02
C ARG A 170 14.55 -0.06 0.21
N TYR A 171 15.28 -1.16 0.32
CA TYR A 171 16.39 -1.50 -0.55
C TYR A 171 16.01 -2.64 -1.48
N THR A 172 16.32 -2.50 -2.76
CA THR A 172 16.10 -3.53 -3.79
C THR A 172 17.44 -3.90 -4.41
N GLN A 173 17.76 -5.19 -4.43
CA GLN A 173 18.92 -5.76 -5.08
C GLN A 173 18.48 -6.53 -6.32
N PRO A 174 18.77 -6.04 -7.54
CA PRO A 174 18.64 -6.86 -8.74
C PRO A 174 19.61 -8.06 -8.69
N LEU A 175 19.12 -9.24 -9.04
CA LEU A 175 19.86 -10.48 -9.14
C LEU A 175 19.79 -10.97 -10.61
N GLY A 176 20.43 -10.22 -11.51
CA GLY A 176 20.33 -10.37 -12.95
C GLY A 176 19.10 -9.64 -13.53
N GLU A 177 18.73 -10.03 -14.76
CA GLU A 177 17.69 -9.30 -15.52
C GLU A 177 16.26 -9.62 -15.10
N LYS A 178 16.03 -10.77 -14.48
CA LYS A 178 14.68 -11.29 -14.22
C LYS A 178 14.32 -11.40 -12.75
N LEU A 179 15.28 -11.39 -11.86
CA LEU A 179 15.08 -11.61 -10.43
C LEU A 179 15.50 -10.36 -9.64
N ALA A 180 14.71 -9.98 -8.66
CA ALA A 180 15.06 -8.94 -7.70
C ALA A 180 14.60 -9.34 -6.29
N MET A 181 15.41 -8.98 -5.31
CA MET A 181 15.08 -9.09 -3.88
C MET A 181 14.91 -7.69 -3.30
N SER A 182 13.96 -7.52 -2.39
CA SER A 182 13.77 -6.27 -1.66
C SER A 182 13.66 -6.55 -0.17
N LEU A 183 14.20 -5.63 0.62
CA LEU A 183 14.02 -5.59 2.06
C LEU A 183 13.58 -4.18 2.45
N ALA A 184 12.58 -4.08 3.32
CA ALA A 184 12.05 -2.80 3.76
C ALA A 184 11.80 -2.80 5.27
N LEU A 185 11.99 -1.62 5.85
CA LEU A 185 11.43 -1.24 7.15
C LEU A 185 10.24 -0.33 6.86
N GLU A 186 9.05 -0.74 7.28
CA GLU A 186 7.80 -0.05 7.00
C GLU A 186 7.16 0.47 8.28
N ASP A 187 6.41 1.56 8.16
CA ASP A 187 5.65 2.15 9.25
C ASP A 187 4.61 1.13 9.76
N PRO A 188 4.65 0.78 11.06
CA PRO A 188 3.82 -0.29 11.58
C PRO A 188 2.39 0.19 11.85
N SER A 189 1.41 -0.64 11.53
CA SER A 189 0.02 -0.39 11.91
C SER A 189 -0.21 -0.68 13.39
N ALA A 190 -0.97 0.17 14.09
CA ALA A 190 -1.44 -0.05 15.47
C ALA A 190 -2.91 -0.47 15.54
N ASN A 191 -3.51 -0.96 14.45
CA ASN A 191 -4.93 -1.29 14.37
C ASN A 191 -5.23 -2.64 15.02
N ILE A 192 -5.32 -2.65 16.36
CA ILE A 192 -5.71 -3.80 17.18
C ILE A 192 -6.92 -3.45 18.04
N LEU A 193 -7.74 -4.45 18.36
CA LEU A 193 -8.75 -4.33 19.43
C LEU A 193 -8.08 -4.54 20.78
N THR A 194 -8.53 -3.82 21.81
CA THR A 194 -8.00 -3.92 23.16
C THR A 194 -9.08 -4.34 24.15
N PRO A 195 -8.74 -5.13 25.20
CA PRO A 195 -9.72 -5.61 26.17
C PRO A 195 -10.22 -4.51 27.11
N GLY A 196 -9.61 -3.34 27.11
CA GLY A 196 -9.95 -2.23 27.99
C GLY A 196 -9.11 -0.99 27.72
N PRO A 197 -9.18 0.01 28.61
CA PRO A 197 -8.41 1.24 28.51
C PRO A 197 -6.90 0.98 28.56
N GLY A 198 -6.14 1.77 27.80
CA GLY A 198 -4.69 1.63 27.74
C GLY A 198 -4.12 2.32 26.50
N LYS A 199 -2.84 2.08 26.25
CA LYS A 199 -2.11 2.67 25.12
C LYS A 199 -1.57 1.58 24.20
N VAL A 200 -1.84 1.71 22.91
CA VAL A 200 -1.20 0.87 21.88
C VAL A 200 0.02 1.62 21.35
N SER A 201 1.13 0.92 21.23
CA SER A 201 2.35 1.43 20.61
C SER A 201 2.97 0.38 19.69
N THR A 202 3.79 0.84 18.76
CA THR A 202 4.52 0.02 17.78
C THR A 202 6.01 0.33 17.92
N PRO A 203 6.71 -0.33 18.87
CA PRO A 203 8.07 0.04 19.26
C PRO A 203 9.13 -0.21 18.18
N VAL A 204 8.81 -1.04 17.19
CA VAL A 204 9.70 -1.38 16.07
C VAL A 204 8.94 -1.30 14.75
N PRO A 205 9.62 -0.91 13.65
CA PRO A 205 9.02 -0.97 12.33
C PRO A 205 8.74 -2.41 11.89
N ASP A 206 7.83 -2.58 10.94
CA ASP A 206 7.62 -3.86 10.28
C ASP A 206 8.81 -4.17 9.35
N LEU A 207 9.32 -5.39 9.46
CA LEU A 207 10.32 -5.92 8.54
C LEU A 207 9.60 -6.64 7.40
N VAL A 208 9.81 -6.20 6.16
CA VAL A 208 9.14 -6.77 4.98
C VAL A 208 10.16 -7.20 3.96
N GLY A 209 10.09 -8.47 3.55
CA GLY A 209 10.93 -9.06 2.50
C GLY A 209 10.12 -9.40 1.26
N ARG A 210 10.75 -9.29 0.09
CA ARG A 210 10.13 -9.64 -1.20
C ARG A 210 11.15 -10.22 -2.16
N VAL A 211 10.76 -11.28 -2.87
CA VAL A 211 11.45 -11.81 -4.05
C VAL A 211 10.49 -11.71 -5.23
N LYS A 212 10.90 -11.07 -6.31
CA LYS A 212 10.10 -10.90 -7.52
C LYS A 212 10.87 -11.43 -8.74
N TRP A 213 10.26 -12.38 -9.42
CA TRP A 213 10.74 -12.86 -10.72
C TRP A 213 9.85 -12.31 -11.83
N LYS A 214 10.47 -11.81 -12.91
CA LYS A 214 9.78 -11.21 -14.06
C LYS A 214 10.26 -11.87 -15.35
N GLY A 215 9.38 -12.64 -15.96
CA GLY A 215 9.58 -13.19 -17.31
C GLY A 215 8.98 -12.28 -18.39
N THR A 216 8.97 -12.78 -19.63
CA THR A 216 8.42 -12.04 -20.80
C THR A 216 6.89 -11.92 -20.76
N ARG A 217 6.22 -12.96 -20.27
CA ARG A 217 4.75 -13.07 -20.26
C ARG A 217 4.15 -13.16 -18.87
N CYS A 218 4.95 -13.27 -17.83
CA CYS A 218 4.47 -13.41 -16.47
C CYS A 218 5.44 -12.81 -15.48
N HIS A 219 4.95 -12.51 -14.29
CA HIS A 219 5.76 -12.32 -13.11
C HIS A 219 5.17 -13.11 -11.95
N VAL A 220 6.04 -13.46 -11.01
CA VAL A 220 5.68 -14.06 -9.73
C VAL A 220 6.39 -13.30 -8.63
N GLN A 221 5.70 -13.04 -7.55
CA GLN A 221 6.23 -12.39 -6.37
C GLN A 221 5.88 -13.22 -5.13
N LEU A 222 6.88 -13.46 -4.30
CA LEU A 222 6.73 -13.95 -2.95
C LEU A 222 7.18 -12.85 -2.00
N SER A 223 6.34 -12.46 -1.05
CA SER A 223 6.68 -11.52 0.00
C SER A 223 6.25 -12.03 1.37
N GLY A 224 6.90 -11.53 2.42
CA GLY A 224 6.58 -11.83 3.80
C GLY A 224 6.85 -10.64 4.68
N PHE A 225 6.17 -10.59 5.84
CA PHE A 225 6.41 -9.56 6.84
C PHE A 225 6.49 -10.15 8.25
N LEU A 226 7.16 -9.40 9.11
CA LEU A 226 7.21 -9.60 10.55
C LEU A 226 7.08 -8.25 11.24
N GLY A 227 6.13 -8.12 12.16
CA GLY A 227 5.85 -6.88 12.89
C GLY A 227 5.04 -7.14 14.14
N GLY A 228 4.48 -6.08 14.74
CA GLY A 228 3.65 -6.25 15.92
C GLY A 228 3.34 -4.93 16.63
N ALA A 229 2.68 -5.07 17.78
CA ALA A 229 2.35 -3.98 18.67
C ALA A 229 2.57 -4.35 20.14
N LEU A 230 2.61 -3.33 20.98
CA LEU A 230 2.62 -3.43 22.43
C LEU A 230 1.38 -2.71 22.96
N PHE A 231 0.53 -3.40 23.66
CA PHE A 231 -0.54 -2.81 24.45
C PHE A 231 -0.09 -2.66 25.89
N VAL A 232 -0.20 -1.46 26.43
CA VAL A 232 0.09 -1.08 27.81
C VAL A 232 -1.25 -0.72 28.45
N PRO A 233 -1.90 -1.63 29.19
CA PRO A 233 -3.16 -1.35 29.85
C PRO A 233 -2.96 -0.34 31.00
N ASP A 234 -4.02 0.40 31.36
CA ASP A 234 -3.98 1.30 32.52
C ASP A 234 -3.79 0.54 33.84
N SER A 235 -4.14 -0.77 33.87
CA SER A 235 -3.89 -1.68 34.98
C SER A 235 -3.64 -3.09 34.45
N GLY A 236 -2.64 -3.76 35.02
CA GLY A 236 -2.22 -5.10 34.60
C GLY A 236 -0.86 -5.13 33.90
N SER A 237 -0.56 -6.21 33.19
CA SER A 237 0.72 -6.41 32.53
C SER A 237 0.68 -6.01 31.05
N ASP A 238 1.80 -5.51 30.55
CA ASP A 238 1.99 -5.24 29.14
C ASP A 238 1.79 -6.48 28.28
N GLN A 239 1.10 -6.32 27.17
CA GLN A 239 0.82 -7.41 26.23
C GLN A 239 1.47 -7.14 24.89
N ARG A 240 2.24 -8.10 24.37
CA ARG A 240 2.90 -8.03 23.06
C ARG A 240 2.17 -8.89 22.05
N VAL A 241 1.92 -8.30 20.89
CA VAL A 241 1.35 -8.99 19.73
C VAL A 241 2.41 -9.07 18.64
N ILE A 242 2.66 -10.26 18.15
CA ILE A 242 3.53 -10.49 16.98
C ILE A 242 2.64 -10.87 15.81
N ALA A 243 2.79 -10.15 14.71
CA ALA A 243 2.08 -10.41 13.47
C ALA A 243 3.08 -10.81 12.38
N SER A 244 2.69 -11.77 11.57
CA SER A 244 3.47 -12.21 10.42
C SER A 244 2.56 -12.71 9.30
N GLY A 245 3.10 -12.81 8.10
CA GLY A 245 2.33 -13.34 6.97
C GLY A 245 3.14 -13.46 5.72
N VAL A 246 2.60 -14.19 4.77
CA VAL A 246 3.17 -14.42 3.45
C VAL A 246 2.16 -14.05 2.37
N ASN A 247 2.66 -13.62 1.22
CA ASN A 247 1.88 -13.26 0.04
C ASN A 247 2.56 -13.85 -1.20
N LEU A 248 1.89 -14.78 -1.86
CA LEU A 248 2.25 -15.28 -3.17
C LEU A 248 1.33 -14.65 -4.21
N SER A 249 1.89 -13.97 -5.19
CA SER A 249 1.13 -13.24 -6.19
C SER A 249 1.79 -13.30 -7.56
N GLY A 250 1.04 -12.95 -8.58
CA GLY A 250 1.58 -12.86 -9.92
C GLY A 250 0.56 -12.54 -10.99
N ALA A 251 1.08 -12.30 -12.19
CA ALA A 251 0.28 -12.07 -13.39
C ALA A 251 0.84 -12.86 -14.57
N LEU A 252 -0.08 -13.31 -15.43
CA LEU A 252 0.22 -14.05 -16.66
C LEU A 252 -0.51 -13.40 -17.83
N LYS A 253 0.23 -13.05 -18.88
CA LYS A 253 -0.36 -12.65 -20.17
C LYS A 253 -0.92 -13.86 -20.89
N VAL A 254 -2.21 -13.86 -21.17
CA VAL A 254 -2.94 -14.90 -21.88
C VAL A 254 -3.20 -14.43 -23.32
N GLY A 255 -2.95 -15.29 -24.30
CA GLY A 255 -3.10 -14.91 -25.71
C GLY A 255 -2.24 -13.69 -26.08
N LYS A 256 -2.82 -12.75 -26.84
CA LYS A 256 -2.12 -11.56 -27.34
C LYS A 256 -2.24 -10.36 -26.38
N ARG A 257 -3.33 -10.24 -25.62
CA ARG A 257 -3.66 -9.01 -24.86
C ARG A 257 -4.19 -9.29 -23.46
N ASP A 258 -4.82 -10.43 -23.23
CA ASP A 258 -5.49 -10.75 -21.98
C ASP A 258 -4.51 -10.98 -20.85
N GLN A 259 -4.99 -10.78 -19.62
CA GLN A 259 -4.19 -10.94 -18.41
C GLN A 259 -4.99 -11.71 -17.36
N LEU A 260 -4.35 -12.73 -16.80
CA LEU A 260 -4.77 -13.41 -15.58
C LEU A 260 -3.89 -12.91 -14.44
N THR A 261 -4.52 -12.59 -13.30
CA THR A 261 -3.82 -12.17 -12.07
C THR A 261 -4.25 -13.03 -10.90
N GLY A 262 -3.39 -13.21 -9.92
CA GLY A 262 -3.70 -13.98 -8.74
C GLY A 262 -2.88 -13.58 -7.53
N GLN A 263 -3.48 -13.78 -6.35
CA GLN A 263 -2.83 -13.57 -5.07
C GLN A 263 -3.40 -14.57 -4.06
N VAL A 264 -2.52 -15.08 -3.19
CA VAL A 264 -2.90 -15.77 -1.95
C VAL A 264 -2.06 -15.18 -0.82
N ILE A 265 -2.73 -14.75 0.24
CA ILE A 265 -2.11 -14.24 1.46
C ILE A 265 -2.54 -15.09 2.65
N TYR A 266 -1.61 -15.33 3.58
CA TYR A 266 -1.88 -16.13 4.77
C TYR A 266 -0.99 -15.68 5.93
N GLY A 267 -1.53 -15.72 7.14
CA GLY A 267 -0.77 -15.58 8.37
C GLY A 267 -1.50 -14.87 9.51
N PRO A 268 -0.95 -14.99 10.73
CA PRO A 268 -1.45 -14.25 11.89
C PRO A 268 -1.18 -12.76 11.74
N GLY A 269 -2.24 -11.96 11.65
CA GLY A 269 -2.17 -10.50 11.54
C GLY A 269 -2.07 -9.96 10.12
N ILE A 270 -2.42 -10.71 9.08
CA ILE A 270 -2.41 -10.22 7.68
C ILE A 270 -3.38 -9.06 7.44
N ALA A 271 -4.39 -8.87 8.29
CA ALA A 271 -5.31 -7.74 8.19
C ALA A 271 -4.60 -6.37 8.30
N ARG A 272 -3.33 -6.31 8.82
CA ARG A 272 -2.47 -5.12 8.73
C ARG A 272 -2.27 -4.61 7.30
N TYR A 273 -2.29 -5.52 6.33
CA TYR A 273 -2.09 -5.23 4.90
C TYR A 273 -3.38 -5.25 4.11
N ARG A 274 -4.51 -5.43 4.83
CA ARG A 274 -5.89 -5.32 4.34
C ARG A 274 -6.64 -4.28 5.16
N PHE A 275 -7.94 -4.25 5.08
CA PHE A 275 -8.79 -3.47 5.98
C PHE A 275 -9.22 -4.31 7.17
N GLY A 276 -9.14 -3.77 8.39
CA GLY A 276 -9.58 -4.44 9.60
C GLY A 276 -8.56 -4.42 10.74
N HIS A 277 -8.96 -4.98 11.87
CA HIS A 277 -8.09 -5.20 13.02
C HIS A 277 -7.28 -6.48 12.79
N TYR A 278 -5.98 -6.45 13.11
CA TYR A 278 -5.12 -7.60 12.91
C TYR A 278 -4.87 -8.42 14.19
N ALA A 279 -5.36 -7.92 15.33
CA ALA A 279 -5.31 -8.61 16.61
C ALA A 279 -6.49 -8.19 17.48
N ALA A 280 -6.91 -9.07 18.35
CA ALA A 280 -8.03 -8.89 19.25
C ALA A 280 -7.83 -9.67 20.56
N PRO A 281 -8.52 -9.30 21.66
CA PRO A 281 -8.43 -10.07 22.92
C PRO A 281 -9.14 -11.41 22.79
N ASP A 282 -8.56 -12.47 23.36
CA ASP A 282 -9.21 -13.76 23.55
C ASP A 282 -10.18 -13.72 24.77
N VAL A 283 -10.78 -14.87 25.11
CA VAL A 283 -11.71 -15.00 26.24
C VAL A 283 -11.09 -14.65 27.61
N ASN A 284 -9.78 -14.66 27.73
CA ASN A 284 -9.04 -14.31 28.94
C ASN A 284 -8.60 -12.85 28.95
N GLY A 285 -8.84 -12.11 27.87
CA GLY A 285 -8.39 -10.74 27.67
C GLY A 285 -6.94 -10.62 27.15
N ASP A 286 -6.33 -11.72 26.73
CA ASP A 286 -5.01 -11.72 26.12
C ASP A 286 -5.12 -11.34 24.64
N ILE A 287 -4.38 -10.32 24.20
CA ILE A 287 -4.41 -9.90 22.80
C ILE A 287 -3.65 -10.89 21.92
N LYS A 288 -4.35 -11.48 20.96
CA LYS A 288 -3.81 -12.46 20.01
C LYS A 288 -3.91 -11.93 18.57
N PRO A 289 -2.97 -12.29 17.69
CA PRO A 289 -3.09 -11.93 16.28
C PRO A 289 -4.20 -12.77 15.62
N ILE A 290 -5.05 -12.11 14.84
CA ILE A 290 -6.09 -12.77 14.07
C ILE A 290 -5.46 -13.46 12.86
N THR A 291 -5.60 -14.78 12.78
CA THR A 291 -5.10 -15.54 11.65
C THR A 291 -6.07 -15.42 10.48
N GLY A 292 -5.55 -15.03 9.33
CA GLY A 292 -6.37 -14.87 8.14
C GLY A 292 -5.79 -15.55 6.91
N ILE A 293 -6.69 -15.82 5.97
CA ILE A 293 -6.37 -16.21 4.60
C ILE A 293 -7.12 -15.31 3.63
N GLY A 294 -6.47 -14.91 2.55
CA GLY A 294 -7.10 -14.19 1.46
C GLY A 294 -6.64 -14.75 0.12
N ALA A 295 -7.58 -14.94 -0.79
CA ALA A 295 -7.30 -15.35 -2.17
C ALA A 295 -8.04 -14.45 -3.15
N THR A 296 -7.35 -14.01 -4.20
CA THR A 296 -7.93 -13.19 -5.25
C THR A 296 -7.49 -13.73 -6.59
N VAL A 297 -8.42 -13.85 -7.54
CA VAL A 297 -8.13 -14.14 -8.94
C VAL A 297 -8.87 -13.14 -9.81
N GLY A 298 -8.18 -12.60 -10.81
CA GLY A 298 -8.73 -11.62 -11.74
C GLY A 298 -8.40 -11.97 -13.18
N TYR A 299 -9.33 -11.73 -14.08
CA TYR A 299 -9.15 -11.90 -15.52
C TYR A 299 -9.58 -10.65 -16.26
N GLN A 300 -8.67 -10.08 -17.05
CA GLN A 300 -8.94 -8.98 -17.95
C GLN A 300 -8.96 -9.48 -19.38
N HIS A 301 -10.09 -9.30 -20.05
CA HIS A 301 -10.28 -9.63 -21.47
C HIS A 301 -10.34 -8.36 -22.31
N TYR A 302 -9.58 -8.32 -23.39
CA TYR A 302 -9.60 -7.22 -24.35
C TYR A 302 -10.35 -7.61 -25.63
N TRP A 303 -11.57 -7.12 -25.76
CA TRP A 303 -12.38 -7.27 -26.98
C TRP A 303 -11.76 -6.55 -28.17
N ALA A 304 -11.18 -5.37 -27.92
CA ALA A 304 -10.49 -4.51 -28.88
C ALA A 304 -9.41 -3.70 -28.14
N PRO A 305 -8.54 -2.93 -28.85
CA PRO A 305 -7.53 -2.10 -28.22
C PRO A 305 -8.08 -1.11 -27.16
N ALA A 306 -9.29 -0.61 -27.35
CA ALA A 306 -9.95 0.38 -26.49
C ALA A 306 -11.09 -0.21 -25.65
N TRP A 307 -11.39 -1.52 -25.76
CA TRP A 307 -12.50 -2.16 -25.06
C TRP A 307 -12.00 -3.36 -24.27
N SER A 308 -12.23 -3.35 -22.99
CA SER A 308 -11.92 -4.49 -22.12
C SER A 308 -12.99 -4.69 -21.07
N SER A 309 -13.09 -5.92 -20.59
CA SER A 309 -13.89 -6.31 -19.41
C SER A 309 -12.96 -6.89 -18.38
N PHE A 310 -13.28 -6.68 -17.11
CA PHE A 310 -12.54 -7.21 -15.99
C PHE A 310 -13.50 -7.99 -15.08
N ALA A 311 -13.14 -9.22 -14.71
CA ALA A 311 -13.80 -10.01 -13.71
C ALA A 311 -12.81 -10.32 -12.59
N VAL A 312 -13.24 -10.14 -11.34
CA VAL A 312 -12.44 -10.50 -10.16
C VAL A 312 -13.29 -11.28 -9.19
N TYR A 313 -12.73 -12.36 -8.67
CA TYR A 313 -13.27 -13.09 -7.54
C TYR A 313 -12.29 -13.02 -6.38
N ASN A 314 -12.81 -12.83 -5.19
CA ASN A 314 -12.00 -12.87 -3.99
C ASN A 314 -12.70 -13.67 -2.89
N TYR A 315 -11.87 -14.28 -2.05
CA TYR A 315 -12.30 -15.01 -0.88
C TYR A 315 -11.36 -14.65 0.28
N GLY A 316 -11.91 -14.39 1.45
CA GLY A 316 -11.13 -14.09 2.64
C GLY A 316 -11.86 -14.56 3.89
N ILE A 317 -11.10 -15.12 4.81
CA ILE A 317 -11.55 -15.45 6.17
C ILE A 317 -10.51 -14.92 7.13
N ASP A 318 -10.97 -14.27 8.19
CA ASP A 318 -10.20 -13.93 9.37
C ASP A 318 -10.78 -14.75 10.54
N GLN A 319 -9.93 -15.56 11.17
CA GLN A 319 -10.30 -16.42 12.27
C GLN A 319 -9.73 -15.85 13.56
N PRO A 320 -10.54 -15.22 14.42
CA PRO A 320 -10.13 -14.94 15.78
C PRO A 320 -9.85 -16.26 16.50
N GLU A 321 -8.99 -16.24 17.52
CA GLU A 321 -8.82 -17.43 18.40
C GLU A 321 -10.14 -17.72 19.12
N ASP A 322 -10.37 -19.00 19.46
CA ASP A 322 -11.63 -19.52 20.02
C ASP A 322 -12.18 -18.64 21.17
N GLY A 323 -13.43 -18.20 21.02
CA GLY A 323 -14.19 -17.50 22.06
C GLY A 323 -14.50 -16.02 21.78
N GLU A 324 -14.06 -15.45 20.67
CA GLU A 324 -14.51 -14.11 20.30
C GLU A 324 -15.89 -14.13 19.61
N PRO A 325 -16.73 -13.10 19.90
CA PRO A 325 -17.92 -12.90 19.10
C PRO A 325 -17.48 -12.66 17.64
N SER A 326 -17.95 -13.49 16.73
CA SER A 326 -17.84 -13.23 15.30
C SER A 326 -18.37 -11.82 15.05
N THR A 327 -17.54 -10.94 14.56
CA THR A 327 -17.99 -9.66 14.00
C THR A 327 -18.60 -9.93 12.62
N ASP A 328 -19.68 -10.72 12.59
CA ASP A 328 -20.52 -10.87 11.41
C ASP A 328 -21.41 -9.62 11.21
#